data_c6762b9d6893bb2ea3cec924b40a258b
#
_entry.id   c6762b9d6893bb2ea3cec924b40a258b
#
_cell.length_a   1.000
_cell.length_b   1.000
_cell.length_c   1.000
_cell.angle_alpha   90.00
_cell.angle_beta   90.00
_cell.angle_gamma   90.00
#
_symmetry.space_group_name_H-M   'P 1'
#
loop_
_entity.id
_entity.type
_entity.pdbx_description
1 polymer ?
#
loop_
_entity_poly.entity_id
_entity_poly.type
_entity_poly.pdbx_seq_one_letter_code
_entity_poly.pdbx_strand_id
1 'polypeptide(L)'
;SRLVESLRRRAAALGMFDMFMNGIRIGKVDVYGIEADEYKPGWTDYRSRVFEYEYDVTSLCGEENLFVAEVSPGWWSGRISFGFYGFKPCAFAGEIEITYDDGDTELIASSADGKWESTVCGPVMTADIWNGEYYDARVPEPSMHPEEYDWKAAEEFTGFEGKIVPLEGPAIRPKHGLTRHPVSAVVHCGTEEDGSPLGRIKVVSRSTGKNCERTHLRAGEALILDMGQNMVGRPVIFLDAERGTKVSGYFAEMLNDSGDPERGNDGPRGSMYIKNYRSAMARIVYIASGTEGELYFPTHSFFGFRYFELRADRDIDVLGVIGEVIGSEITETGDFGCDDPEVNRLFSNIKWGMRGNYLSVPTDCPQRDERLGWTGDTQIFCGAASYLGDIESFMHKWLGDARDSQNGVEKEFLGAYCDVIPRVFPKSNGNAAWGDAGLIVPYRLWLMYGDK
;
A
#
# COMPACT_ATOMS: atom_id res chain seq x y z
N SER A 1 13.85 -31.18 28.55
CA SER A 1 13.28 -30.28 27.52
C SER A 1 14.19 -29.07 27.44
N ARG A 2 14.64 -28.73 26.23
CA ARG A 2 15.37 -27.50 25.95
C ARG A 2 14.39 -26.33 26.04
N LEU A 3 14.80 -25.22 26.64
CA LEU A 3 14.03 -24.00 26.64
C LEU A 3 14.48 -23.12 25.46
N VAL A 4 13.51 -22.51 24.77
CA VAL A 4 13.82 -21.55 23.70
C VAL A 4 14.25 -20.23 24.35
N GLU A 5 15.47 -19.79 24.07
CA GLU A 5 16.01 -18.51 24.51
C GLU A 5 15.60 -17.39 23.56
N SER A 6 15.71 -17.61 22.24
CA SER A 6 15.25 -16.68 21.23
C SER A 6 14.76 -17.38 19.96
N LEU A 7 13.81 -16.73 19.28
CA LEU A 7 13.24 -17.17 18.02
C LEU A 7 13.22 -16.00 17.04
N ARG A 8 14.04 -16.11 15.99
CA ARG A 8 14.11 -15.10 14.93
C ARG A 8 13.53 -15.62 13.65
N ARG A 9 12.83 -14.76 12.95
CA ARG A 9 12.26 -15.06 11.65
C ARG A 9 12.77 -14.12 10.58
N ARG A 10 13.27 -14.71 9.47
CA ARG A 10 13.57 -13.97 8.24
C ARG A 10 12.63 -14.40 7.14
N ALA A 11 12.18 -13.45 6.34
CA ALA A 11 11.30 -13.74 5.22
C ALA A 11 11.42 -12.73 4.08
N ALA A 12 11.29 -13.25 2.87
CA ALA A 12 11.18 -12.50 1.62
C ALA A 12 10.09 -13.12 0.74
N ALA A 13 9.54 -12.34 -0.18
CA ALA A 13 8.60 -12.87 -1.15
C ALA A 13 8.77 -12.22 -2.53
N LEU A 14 8.41 -12.98 -3.54
CA LEU A 14 8.09 -12.49 -4.87
C LEU A 14 6.58 -12.25 -4.91
N GLY A 15 6.21 -11.05 -4.55
CA GLY A 15 4.86 -10.62 -4.22
C GLY A 15 4.89 -9.70 -3.02
N MET A 16 3.73 -9.31 -2.53
CA MET A 16 3.54 -8.61 -1.26
C MET A 16 3.13 -9.63 -0.22
N PHE A 17 3.69 -9.57 1.00
CA PHE A 17 3.42 -10.61 1.99
C PHE A 17 3.14 -10.07 3.39
N ASP A 18 2.34 -10.83 4.12
CA ASP A 18 2.22 -10.76 5.57
C ASP A 18 2.53 -12.12 6.20
N MET A 19 2.88 -12.11 7.48
CA MET A 19 3.20 -13.29 8.25
C MET A 19 2.46 -13.30 9.56
N PHE A 20 2.10 -14.51 9.99
CA PHE A 20 1.41 -14.74 11.25
C PHE A 20 2.09 -15.88 12.02
N MET A 21 2.14 -15.75 13.33
CA MET A 21 2.53 -16.82 14.24
C MET A 21 1.43 -16.98 15.29
N ASN A 22 0.87 -18.17 15.38
CA ASN A 22 -0.23 -18.48 16.31
C ASN A 22 -1.42 -17.50 16.19
N GLY A 23 -1.75 -17.09 14.95
CA GLY A 23 -2.83 -16.15 14.65
C GLY A 23 -2.46 -14.66 14.84
N ILE A 24 -1.27 -14.35 15.34
CA ILE A 24 -0.81 -12.98 15.56
C ILE A 24 0.04 -12.53 14.38
N ARG A 25 -0.34 -11.39 13.76
CA ARG A 25 0.42 -10.78 12.65
C ARG A 25 1.81 -10.36 13.14
N ILE A 26 2.84 -10.74 12.39
CA ILE A 26 4.23 -10.40 12.68
C ILE A 26 4.60 -9.09 11.98
N GLY A 27 5.18 -8.17 12.75
CA GLY A 27 5.67 -6.89 12.26
C GLY A 27 6.55 -6.21 13.29
N LYS A 28 7.14 -5.07 12.94
CA LYS A 28 7.85 -4.23 13.89
C LYS A 28 6.84 -3.39 14.67
N VAL A 29 6.91 -3.47 15.98
CA VAL A 29 6.04 -2.71 16.88
C VAL A 29 6.52 -1.27 16.95
N ASP A 30 5.63 -0.31 16.73
CA ASP A 30 5.91 1.11 16.87
C ASP A 30 5.86 1.57 18.34
N VAL A 31 6.06 2.86 18.57
CA VAL A 31 6.01 3.46 19.92
C VAL A 31 4.63 3.40 20.60
N TYR A 32 3.58 3.07 19.84
CA TYR A 32 2.22 2.89 20.33
C TYR A 32 1.88 1.42 20.61
N GLY A 33 2.83 0.52 20.37
CA GLY A 33 2.63 -0.93 20.52
C GLY A 33 1.85 -1.57 19.36
N ILE A 34 1.81 -0.91 18.20
CA ILE A 34 1.09 -1.37 17.01
C ILE A 34 2.09 -1.94 16.01
N GLU A 35 1.86 -3.15 15.55
CA GLU A 35 2.64 -3.75 14.48
C GLU A 35 2.27 -3.13 13.14
N ALA A 36 3.27 -2.69 12.37
CA ALA A 36 3.01 -1.71 11.34
C ALA A 36 3.90 -1.79 10.10
N ASP A 37 4.66 -2.85 9.88
CA ASP A 37 5.41 -3.00 8.62
C ASP A 37 4.45 -3.48 7.52
N GLU A 38 4.14 -2.57 6.61
CA GLU A 38 3.15 -2.77 5.53
C GLU A 38 3.83 -3.05 4.18
N TYR A 39 3.10 -3.69 3.28
CA TYR A 39 3.50 -3.90 1.88
C TYR A 39 4.89 -4.50 1.70
N LYS A 40 5.28 -5.43 2.60
CA LYS A 40 6.55 -6.16 2.52
C LYS A 40 6.60 -7.00 1.24
N PRO A 41 7.74 -7.14 0.56
CA PRO A 41 9.06 -6.60 0.89
C PRO A 41 9.32 -5.20 0.33
N GLY A 42 8.34 -4.52 -0.24
CA GLY A 42 8.51 -3.28 -0.98
C GLY A 42 8.93 -3.54 -2.44
N TRP A 43 9.18 -2.46 -3.19
CA TRP A 43 9.49 -2.55 -4.61
C TRP A 43 10.99 -2.38 -4.87
N THR A 44 11.61 -3.41 -5.47
CA THR A 44 12.98 -3.41 -5.99
C THR A 44 12.99 -3.84 -7.45
N ASP A 45 14.13 -3.80 -8.12
CA ASP A 45 14.29 -4.55 -9.37
C ASP A 45 14.43 -6.05 -9.03
N TYR A 46 13.28 -6.76 -9.00
CA TYR A 46 13.21 -8.18 -8.66
C TYR A 46 14.03 -9.11 -9.56
N ARG A 47 14.60 -8.61 -10.66
CA ARG A 47 15.58 -9.37 -11.46
C ARG A 47 16.95 -9.40 -10.79
N SER A 48 17.21 -8.46 -9.90
CA SER A 48 18.50 -8.29 -9.21
C SER A 48 18.41 -8.67 -7.74
N ARG A 49 17.38 -8.22 -7.03
CA ARG A 49 17.24 -8.45 -5.59
C ARG A 49 15.81 -8.32 -5.08
N VAL A 50 15.58 -8.93 -3.93
CA VAL A 50 14.40 -8.78 -3.09
C VAL A 50 14.83 -8.61 -1.64
N PHE A 51 14.12 -7.78 -0.87
CA PHE A 51 14.44 -7.59 0.54
C PHE A 51 13.88 -8.70 1.42
N GLU A 52 14.67 -9.11 2.42
CA GLU A 52 14.20 -9.90 3.55
C GLU A 52 13.96 -9.01 4.77
N TYR A 53 12.97 -9.40 5.54
CA TYR A 53 12.63 -8.81 6.83
C TYR A 53 12.96 -9.79 7.94
N GLU A 54 13.56 -9.29 9.03
CA GLU A 54 13.88 -10.08 10.21
C GLU A 54 13.09 -9.55 11.41
N TYR A 55 12.47 -10.47 12.16
CA TYR A 55 11.71 -10.17 13.37
C TYR A 55 12.08 -11.12 14.51
N ASP A 56 12.18 -10.57 15.72
CA ASP A 56 12.18 -11.36 16.95
C ASP A 56 10.74 -11.72 17.29
N VAL A 57 10.44 -13.01 17.28
CA VAL A 57 9.10 -13.55 17.56
C VAL A 57 9.09 -14.44 18.81
N THR A 58 10.12 -14.33 19.64
CA THR A 58 10.31 -15.12 20.87
C THR A 58 9.08 -15.03 21.78
N SER A 59 8.48 -13.83 21.92
CA SER A 59 7.31 -13.62 22.77
C SER A 59 6.03 -14.29 22.26
N LEU A 60 6.00 -14.74 21.01
CA LEU A 60 4.87 -15.42 20.38
C LEU A 60 5.00 -16.95 20.45
N CYS A 61 6.16 -17.45 20.93
CA CYS A 61 6.46 -18.88 21.00
C CYS A 61 5.59 -19.59 22.03
N GLY A 62 4.92 -20.67 21.62
CA GLY A 62 4.16 -21.59 22.45
C GLY A 62 4.77 -23.01 22.45
N GLU A 63 4.06 -23.97 23.05
CA GLU A 63 4.43 -25.40 23.00
C GLU A 63 4.35 -25.98 21.59
N GLU A 64 3.28 -25.58 20.87
CA GLU A 64 3.10 -25.85 19.44
C GLU A 64 2.98 -24.49 18.73
N ASN A 65 3.56 -24.38 17.54
CA ASN A 65 3.60 -23.13 16.82
C ASN A 65 3.12 -23.32 15.38
N LEU A 66 2.13 -22.51 14.99
CA LEU A 66 1.65 -22.41 13.62
C LEU A 66 2.24 -21.17 12.96
N PHE A 67 2.83 -21.38 11.82
CA PHE A 67 3.39 -20.35 10.97
C PHE A 67 2.59 -20.24 9.68
N VAL A 68 2.05 -19.06 9.36
CA VAL A 68 1.34 -18.79 8.10
C VAL A 68 1.92 -17.55 7.44
N ALA A 69 2.18 -17.63 6.14
CA ALA A 69 2.49 -16.48 5.30
C ALA A 69 1.38 -16.30 4.27
N GLU A 70 0.85 -15.10 4.16
CA GLU A 70 -0.08 -14.68 3.13
C GLU A 70 0.69 -13.91 2.06
N VAL A 71 0.51 -14.27 0.77
CA VAL A 71 1.25 -13.65 -0.34
C VAL A 71 0.28 -13.21 -1.42
N SER A 72 0.41 -11.96 -1.84
CA SER A 72 -0.39 -11.36 -2.91
C SER A 72 0.50 -10.84 -4.04
N PRO A 73 -0.07 -10.52 -5.23
CA PRO A 73 0.72 -10.10 -6.39
C PRO A 73 1.68 -8.92 -6.15
N GLY A 74 1.25 -7.88 -5.44
CA GLY A 74 2.06 -6.69 -5.15
C GLY A 74 2.70 -6.08 -6.40
N TRP A 75 3.96 -5.63 -6.27
CA TRP A 75 4.74 -5.12 -7.40
C TRP A 75 5.38 -6.23 -8.27
N TRP A 76 5.37 -7.49 -7.81
CA TRP A 76 5.95 -8.62 -8.53
C TRP A 76 5.08 -9.07 -9.71
N SER A 77 3.80 -9.33 -9.47
CA SER A 77 2.88 -9.88 -10.46
C SER A 77 1.55 -9.13 -10.58
N GLY A 78 1.34 -8.08 -9.79
CA GLY A 78 0.23 -7.17 -9.94
C GLY A 78 0.40 -6.18 -11.09
N ARG A 79 -0.55 -5.28 -11.24
CA ARG A 79 -0.50 -4.22 -12.24
C ARG A 79 0.51 -3.17 -11.85
N ILE A 80 1.37 -2.81 -12.80
CA ILE A 80 2.30 -1.68 -12.70
C ILE A 80 2.35 -0.95 -14.05
N SER A 81 2.80 0.32 -14.05
CA SER A 81 2.90 1.13 -15.26
C SER A 81 1.52 1.37 -15.90
N PHE A 82 1.39 1.22 -17.18
CA PHE A 82 0.19 1.46 -17.95
C PHE A 82 -0.65 0.18 -18.18
N GLY A 83 -0.75 -0.69 -17.21
CA GLY A 83 -1.49 -1.94 -17.28
C GLY A 83 -0.66 -3.16 -17.64
N PHE A 84 0.65 -3.03 -17.72
CA PHE A 84 1.55 -4.17 -17.90
C PHE A 84 1.56 -5.05 -16.65
N TYR A 85 1.33 -6.34 -16.85
CA TYR A 85 1.33 -7.35 -15.80
C TYR A 85 2.59 -8.18 -15.85
N GLY A 86 3.09 -8.51 -14.66
CA GLY A 86 4.02 -9.60 -14.54
C GLY A 86 3.31 -10.90 -14.18
N PHE A 87 2.52 -11.53 -15.04
CA PHE A 87 1.79 -12.79 -14.78
C PHE A 87 2.71 -13.96 -14.36
N LYS A 88 3.30 -13.84 -13.21
CA LYS A 88 4.22 -14.82 -12.62
C LYS A 88 3.61 -15.34 -11.34
N PRO A 89 3.82 -16.60 -10.99
CA PRO A 89 3.40 -17.08 -9.68
C PRO A 89 4.13 -16.29 -8.59
N CYS A 90 3.44 -16.01 -7.50
CA CYS A 90 4.06 -15.52 -6.28
C CYS A 90 4.89 -16.64 -5.65
N ALA A 91 5.91 -16.27 -4.88
CA ALA A 91 6.73 -17.22 -4.13
C ALA A 91 7.13 -16.62 -2.78
N PHE A 92 7.37 -17.49 -1.82
CA PHE A 92 7.77 -17.11 -0.47
C PHE A 92 9.02 -17.87 -0.05
N ALA A 93 9.96 -17.19 0.56
CA ALA A 93 11.11 -17.79 1.22
C ALA A 93 11.13 -17.33 2.68
N GLY A 94 11.26 -18.26 3.61
CA GLY A 94 11.31 -17.93 5.02
C GLY A 94 12.19 -18.89 5.81
N GLU A 95 12.81 -18.35 6.85
CA GLU A 95 13.65 -19.08 7.81
C GLU A 95 13.21 -18.75 9.23
N ILE A 96 13.25 -19.74 10.11
CA ILE A 96 13.07 -19.61 11.55
C ILE A 96 14.37 -20.10 12.20
N GLU A 97 15.07 -19.23 12.89
CA GLU A 97 16.24 -19.56 13.69
C GLU A 97 15.81 -19.65 15.15
N ILE A 98 16.02 -20.80 15.77
CA ILE A 98 15.71 -21.08 17.16
C ILE A 98 17.03 -21.19 17.92
N THR A 99 17.21 -20.38 18.96
CA THR A 99 18.34 -20.52 19.90
C THR A 99 17.80 -21.07 21.22
N TYR A 100 18.47 -22.09 21.73
CA TYR A 100 18.11 -22.74 22.98
C TYR A 100 18.98 -22.26 24.13
N ASP A 101 18.52 -22.50 25.38
CA ASP A 101 19.20 -22.12 26.62
C ASP A 101 20.58 -22.76 26.83
N ASP A 102 20.86 -23.85 26.12
CA ASP A 102 22.18 -24.50 26.08
C ASP A 102 23.14 -23.94 25.03
N GLY A 103 22.70 -22.93 24.24
CA GLY A 103 23.45 -22.28 23.18
C GLY A 103 23.40 -23.00 21.83
N ASP A 104 22.70 -24.12 21.73
CA ASP A 104 22.45 -24.78 20.44
C ASP A 104 21.48 -23.96 19.59
N THR A 105 21.61 -24.08 18.27
CA THR A 105 20.74 -23.41 17.29
C THR A 105 20.10 -24.42 16.34
N GLU A 106 18.88 -24.19 15.96
CA GLU A 106 18.15 -24.94 14.94
C GLU A 106 17.62 -23.97 13.87
N LEU A 107 17.74 -24.33 12.59
CA LEU A 107 17.24 -23.57 11.47
C LEU A 107 16.15 -24.36 10.76
N ILE A 108 14.96 -23.78 10.65
CA ILE A 108 13.84 -24.31 9.89
C ILE A 108 13.63 -23.40 8.69
N ALA A 109 14.00 -23.84 7.49
CA ALA A 109 13.80 -23.09 6.26
C ALA A 109 12.57 -23.58 5.50
N SER A 110 11.98 -22.70 4.70
CA SER A 110 10.95 -23.08 3.75
C SER A 110 11.52 -24.02 2.70
N SER A 111 10.81 -25.08 2.38
CA SER A 111 11.27 -26.15 1.49
C SER A 111 10.09 -26.83 0.79
N ALA A 112 10.39 -27.52 -0.30
CA ALA A 112 9.44 -28.36 -1.02
C ALA A 112 9.50 -29.85 -0.59
N ASP A 113 10.01 -30.14 0.62
CA ASP A 113 10.16 -31.50 1.15
C ASP A 113 8.88 -32.07 1.80
N GLY A 114 7.75 -31.38 1.63
CA GLY A 114 6.43 -31.75 2.18
C GLY A 114 6.16 -31.27 3.60
N LYS A 115 7.09 -30.54 4.22
CA LYS A 115 6.86 -29.91 5.54
C LYS A 115 6.14 -28.58 5.46
N TRP A 116 6.22 -27.94 4.30
CA TRP A 116 5.50 -26.70 4.01
C TRP A 116 4.35 -27.01 3.06
N GLU A 117 3.24 -26.40 3.36
CA GLU A 117 2.00 -26.55 2.60
C GLU A 117 1.50 -25.20 2.14
N SER A 118 0.73 -25.16 1.06
CA SER A 118 0.14 -23.96 0.50
C SER A 118 -1.31 -24.17 0.12
N THR A 119 -2.08 -23.10 0.13
CA THR A 119 -3.42 -23.02 -0.42
C THR A 119 -3.59 -21.74 -1.21
N VAL A 120 -4.48 -21.72 -2.19
CA VAL A 120 -4.89 -20.52 -2.93
C VAL A 120 -6.25 -19.99 -2.47
N CYS A 121 -6.77 -20.55 -1.40
CA CYS A 121 -8.02 -20.14 -0.78
C CYS A 121 -7.72 -19.31 0.47
N GLY A 122 -8.44 -18.22 0.67
CA GLY A 122 -8.32 -17.34 1.83
C GLY A 122 -9.35 -16.23 1.76
N PRO A 123 -9.49 -15.39 2.79
CA PRO A 123 -10.45 -14.29 2.80
C PRO A 123 -10.12 -13.20 1.78
N VAL A 124 -8.84 -12.98 1.45
CA VAL A 124 -8.42 -12.09 0.37
C VAL A 124 -8.61 -12.81 -0.97
N MET A 125 -9.77 -12.58 -1.60
CA MET A 125 -10.15 -13.24 -2.86
C MET A 125 -9.36 -12.71 -4.06
N THR A 126 -9.09 -11.40 -4.08
CA THR A 126 -8.22 -10.75 -5.07
C THR A 126 -7.57 -9.53 -4.45
N ALA A 127 -6.33 -9.26 -4.84
CA ALA A 127 -5.63 -8.04 -4.49
C ALA A 127 -4.78 -7.53 -5.65
N ASP A 128 -4.78 -6.22 -5.84
CA ASP A 128 -3.97 -5.53 -6.85
C ASP A 128 -3.73 -4.10 -6.40
N ILE A 129 -2.51 -3.60 -6.54
CA ILE A 129 -2.14 -2.26 -6.04
C ILE A 129 -3.03 -1.15 -6.64
N TRP A 130 -3.45 -1.28 -7.91
CA TRP A 130 -4.29 -0.26 -8.56
C TRP A 130 -5.76 -0.50 -8.41
N ASN A 131 -6.16 -1.78 -8.60
CA ASN A 131 -7.57 -2.12 -8.67
C ASN A 131 -8.19 -2.26 -7.30
N GLY A 132 -7.35 -2.55 -6.29
CA GLY A 132 -7.79 -2.68 -4.92
C GLY A 132 -7.96 -4.13 -4.48
N GLU A 133 -8.81 -4.35 -3.49
CA GLU A 133 -8.93 -5.62 -2.77
C GLU A 133 -10.39 -6.09 -2.71
N TYR A 134 -10.57 -7.40 -2.85
CA TYR A 134 -11.83 -8.08 -2.55
C TYR A 134 -11.59 -9.04 -1.40
N TYR A 135 -12.24 -8.78 -0.27
CA TYR A 135 -12.16 -9.54 0.97
C TYR A 135 -13.51 -10.16 1.32
N ASP A 136 -13.55 -11.44 1.62
CA ASP A 136 -14.74 -12.14 2.08
C ASP A 136 -14.57 -12.59 3.54
N ALA A 137 -15.14 -11.82 4.47
CA ALA A 137 -15.04 -12.09 5.90
C ALA A 137 -15.83 -13.32 6.37
N ARG A 138 -16.54 -14.00 5.46
CA ARG A 138 -17.18 -15.29 5.77
C ARG A 138 -16.22 -16.46 5.67
N VAL A 139 -15.09 -16.25 4.99
CA VAL A 139 -14.00 -17.21 4.86
C VAL A 139 -13.11 -17.07 6.09
N PRO A 140 -12.86 -18.14 6.86
CA PRO A 140 -12.00 -18.09 8.04
C PRO A 140 -10.58 -17.64 7.71
N GLU A 141 -9.89 -17.03 8.66
CA GLU A 141 -8.47 -16.68 8.52
C GLU A 141 -7.59 -17.94 8.62
N PRO A 142 -6.73 -18.24 7.61
CA PRO A 142 -5.89 -19.45 7.63
C PRO A 142 -4.96 -19.53 8.84
N SER A 143 -4.53 -18.39 9.36
CA SER A 143 -3.67 -18.29 10.54
C SER A 143 -4.38 -18.62 11.85
N MET A 144 -5.71 -18.58 11.86
CA MET A 144 -6.55 -18.86 13.02
C MET A 144 -7.27 -20.20 12.91
N HIS A 145 -7.60 -20.63 11.69
CA HIS A 145 -8.43 -21.80 11.38
C HIS A 145 -7.79 -22.66 10.28
N PRO A 146 -6.56 -23.14 10.46
CA PRO A 146 -5.85 -23.91 9.43
C PRO A 146 -6.57 -25.22 9.08
N GLU A 147 -7.35 -25.79 10.00
CA GLU A 147 -8.11 -27.02 9.81
C GLU A 147 -9.25 -26.91 8.78
N GLU A 148 -9.65 -25.67 8.43
CA GLU A 148 -10.74 -25.43 7.46
C GLU A 148 -10.23 -25.40 6.00
N TYR A 149 -8.93 -25.62 5.78
CA TYR A 149 -8.30 -25.50 4.48
C TYR A 149 -7.77 -26.82 3.91
N ASP A 150 -7.89 -26.98 2.58
CA ASP A 150 -7.25 -28.05 1.84
C ASP A 150 -5.81 -27.64 1.48
N TRP A 151 -4.89 -27.89 2.39
CA TRP A 151 -3.47 -27.62 2.22
C TRP A 151 -2.83 -28.63 1.29
N LYS A 152 -1.94 -28.19 0.42
CA LYS A 152 -1.17 -29.01 -0.51
C LYS A 152 0.32 -28.77 -0.27
N ALA A 153 1.13 -29.78 -0.51
CA ALA A 153 2.57 -29.65 -0.44
C ALA A 153 3.04 -28.43 -1.26
N ALA A 154 3.89 -27.60 -0.68
CA ALA A 154 4.47 -26.47 -1.38
C ALA A 154 5.36 -26.93 -2.52
N GLU A 155 5.36 -26.19 -3.62
CA GLU A 155 6.19 -26.44 -4.79
C GLU A 155 7.39 -25.48 -4.81
N GLU A 156 8.55 -25.96 -5.26
CA GLU A 156 9.73 -25.13 -5.42
C GLU A 156 9.57 -24.16 -6.59
N PHE A 157 9.84 -22.88 -6.35
CA PHE A 157 9.90 -21.86 -7.38
C PHE A 157 11.35 -21.61 -7.81
N THR A 158 11.68 -21.97 -9.03
CA THR A 158 13.04 -21.87 -9.60
C THR A 158 13.23 -20.66 -10.52
N GLY A 159 12.21 -19.80 -10.65
CA GLY A 159 12.20 -18.68 -11.60
C GLY A 159 12.84 -17.38 -11.09
N PHE A 160 13.53 -17.38 -9.96
CA PHE A 160 14.21 -16.22 -9.41
C PHE A 160 15.73 -16.40 -9.46
N GLU A 161 16.39 -15.49 -10.18
CA GLU A 161 17.86 -15.47 -10.33
C GLU A 161 18.52 -14.33 -9.53
N GLY A 162 17.71 -13.48 -8.87
CA GLY A 162 18.18 -12.40 -8.04
C GLY A 162 18.71 -12.84 -6.67
N LYS A 163 18.99 -11.89 -5.81
CA LYS A 163 19.49 -12.12 -4.45
C LYS A 163 18.42 -11.74 -3.42
N ILE A 164 18.30 -12.53 -2.37
CA ILE A 164 17.64 -12.13 -1.14
C ILE A 164 18.68 -11.37 -0.32
N VAL A 165 18.35 -10.15 0.09
CA VAL A 165 19.24 -9.26 0.84
C VAL A 165 18.48 -8.61 1.99
N PRO A 166 19.15 -8.25 3.11
CA PRO A 166 18.51 -7.51 4.19
C PRO A 166 17.84 -6.23 3.71
N LEU A 167 16.76 -5.82 4.39
CA LEU A 167 16.07 -4.58 4.10
C LEU A 167 17.04 -3.38 4.11
N GLU A 168 17.08 -2.67 3.01
CA GLU A 168 17.75 -1.38 2.88
C GLU A 168 16.70 -0.25 2.84
N GLY A 169 17.01 0.86 3.50
CA GLY A 169 16.12 2.01 3.58
C GLY A 169 14.94 1.83 4.56
N PRO A 170 14.01 2.79 4.56
CA PRO A 170 12.92 2.80 5.51
C PRO A 170 11.81 1.82 5.12
N ALA A 171 11.26 1.10 6.11
CA ALA A 171 10.05 0.32 5.94
C ALA A 171 8.84 1.23 5.61
N ILE A 172 7.80 0.63 5.04
CA ILE A 172 6.52 1.31 4.80
C ILE A 172 5.65 1.14 6.04
N ARG A 173 5.04 2.22 6.54
CA ARG A 173 4.25 2.20 7.78
C ARG A 173 3.07 3.15 7.77
N PRO A 174 2.04 2.86 8.57
CA PRO A 174 1.02 3.82 8.95
C PRO A 174 1.65 5.04 9.65
N LYS A 175 1.14 6.22 9.32
CA LYS A 175 1.54 7.51 9.91
C LYS A 175 0.46 7.95 10.89
N HIS A 176 0.38 7.31 12.06
CA HIS A 176 -0.72 7.51 13.02
C HIS A 176 -1.00 8.98 13.37
N GLY A 177 0.04 9.82 13.49
CA GLY A 177 -0.10 11.26 13.71
C GLY A 177 -0.74 12.04 12.55
N LEU A 178 -0.93 11.40 11.39
CA LEU A 178 -1.55 11.98 10.20
C LEU A 178 -2.92 11.39 9.87
N THR A 179 -3.43 10.45 10.68
CA THR A 179 -4.76 9.86 10.52
C THR A 179 -5.81 10.93 10.25
N ARG A 180 -6.69 10.66 9.29
CA ARG A 180 -7.77 11.58 8.89
C ARG A 180 -9.13 11.06 9.33
N HIS A 181 -9.91 11.97 9.88
CA HIS A 181 -11.32 11.77 10.17
C HIS A 181 -12.14 12.55 9.15
N PRO A 182 -13.29 12.04 8.70
CA PRO A 182 -14.16 12.77 7.78
C PRO A 182 -14.56 14.13 8.34
N VAL A 183 -14.38 15.19 7.55
CA VAL A 183 -14.82 16.55 7.91
C VAL A 183 -16.23 16.83 7.45
N SER A 184 -16.71 16.08 6.44
CA SER A 184 -18.08 16.10 5.98
C SER A 184 -18.51 14.76 5.39
N ALA A 185 -19.80 14.47 5.44
CA ALA A 185 -20.43 13.30 4.87
C ALA A 185 -21.69 13.68 4.11
N VAL A 186 -21.91 13.02 2.97
CA VAL A 186 -23.10 13.19 2.13
C VAL A 186 -23.67 11.83 1.80
N VAL A 187 -24.90 11.58 2.21
CA VAL A 187 -25.69 10.45 1.73
C VAL A 187 -26.52 10.90 0.53
N HIS A 188 -26.46 10.15 -0.57
CA HIS A 188 -27.21 10.44 -1.77
C HIS A 188 -27.80 9.17 -2.41
N CYS A 189 -28.85 9.34 -3.21
CA CYS A 189 -29.45 8.25 -3.99
C CYS A 189 -29.79 8.75 -5.39
N GLY A 190 -29.08 8.22 -6.40
CA GLY A 190 -29.30 8.62 -7.79
C GLY A 190 -28.97 10.08 -8.10
N THR A 191 -29.59 10.60 -9.16
CA THR A 191 -29.36 11.95 -9.69
C THR A 191 -30.68 12.73 -9.81
N GLU A 192 -30.59 14.04 -9.82
CA GLU A 192 -31.72 14.95 -10.11
C GLU A 192 -31.28 16.03 -11.10
N GLU A 193 -32.22 16.56 -11.86
CA GLU A 193 -31.96 17.65 -12.80
C GLU A 193 -31.64 18.95 -12.07
N ASP A 194 -30.64 19.68 -12.57
CA ASP A 194 -30.24 20.99 -12.03
C ASP A 194 -29.86 21.98 -13.14
N GLY A 195 -30.21 21.66 -14.39
CA GLY A 195 -29.89 22.45 -15.57
C GLY A 195 -28.54 22.13 -16.22
N SER A 196 -27.68 21.31 -15.56
CA SER A 196 -26.47 20.81 -16.17
C SER A 196 -26.73 19.51 -16.97
N PRO A 197 -25.86 19.17 -17.96
CA PRO A 197 -26.07 17.99 -18.81
C PRO A 197 -26.15 16.66 -18.03
N LEU A 198 -25.40 16.51 -16.95
CA LEU A 198 -25.37 15.28 -16.14
C LEU A 198 -26.16 15.40 -14.82
N GLY A 199 -26.74 16.60 -14.57
CA GLY A 199 -27.46 16.86 -13.33
C GLY A 199 -26.55 16.90 -12.09
N ARG A 200 -27.16 16.71 -10.93
CA ARG A 200 -26.45 16.62 -9.65
C ARG A 200 -26.87 15.37 -8.87
N ILE A 201 -26.06 14.98 -7.90
CA ILE A 201 -26.46 13.92 -6.96
C ILE A 201 -27.71 14.36 -6.19
N LYS A 202 -28.66 13.45 -6.04
CA LYS A 202 -29.84 13.64 -5.21
C LYS A 202 -29.50 13.39 -3.76
N VAL A 203 -29.33 14.46 -2.99
CA VAL A 203 -28.88 14.38 -1.60
C VAL A 203 -30.01 13.90 -0.69
N VAL A 204 -29.76 12.91 0.14
CA VAL A 204 -30.65 12.41 1.19
C VAL A 204 -30.36 13.13 2.50
N SER A 205 -29.05 13.18 2.89
CA SER A 205 -28.63 13.86 4.11
C SER A 205 -27.20 14.41 3.99
N ARG A 206 -26.87 15.36 4.87
CA ARG A 206 -25.53 15.93 5.02
C ARG A 206 -25.18 16.03 6.49
N SER A 207 -23.91 15.75 6.82
CA SER A 207 -23.36 15.95 8.16
C SER A 207 -21.95 16.54 8.09
N THR A 208 -21.49 17.16 9.17
CA THR A 208 -20.18 17.77 9.28
C THR A 208 -19.57 17.52 10.66
N GLY A 209 -18.25 17.52 10.74
CA GLY A 209 -17.50 17.31 11.98
C GLY A 209 -17.81 15.95 12.60
N LYS A 210 -17.94 15.87 13.91
CA LYS A 210 -18.18 14.61 14.65
C LYS A 210 -19.46 13.86 14.24
N ASN A 211 -20.41 14.54 13.60
CA ASN A 211 -21.64 13.89 13.12
C ASN A 211 -21.42 13.03 11.87
N CYS A 212 -20.22 13.02 11.29
CA CYS A 212 -19.85 12.16 10.16
C CYS A 212 -19.49 10.73 10.59
N GLU A 213 -19.33 10.48 11.89
CA GLU A 213 -18.76 9.24 12.41
C GLU A 213 -19.74 8.06 12.30
N ARG A 214 -21.05 8.30 12.33
CA ARG A 214 -22.06 7.23 12.25
C ARG A 214 -23.14 7.56 11.22
N THR A 215 -23.46 6.59 10.38
CA THR A 215 -24.45 6.75 9.33
C THR A 215 -25.18 5.44 9.07
N HIS A 216 -26.50 5.44 9.17
CA HIS A 216 -27.33 4.38 8.62
C HIS A 216 -27.41 4.56 7.10
N LEU A 217 -26.96 3.58 6.33
CA LEU A 217 -26.93 3.60 4.88
C LEU A 217 -27.88 2.53 4.35
N ARG A 218 -28.92 2.94 3.62
CA ARG A 218 -29.87 2.00 3.03
C ARG A 218 -29.37 1.43 1.73
N ALA A 219 -29.86 0.26 1.38
CA ALA A 219 -29.60 -0.34 0.07
C ALA A 219 -29.93 0.64 -1.07
N GLY A 220 -28.98 0.83 -1.99
CA GLY A 220 -29.11 1.77 -3.11
C GLY A 220 -28.71 3.21 -2.79
N GLU A 221 -28.41 3.55 -1.54
CA GLU A 221 -27.77 4.81 -1.17
C GLU A 221 -26.25 4.71 -1.27
N ALA A 222 -25.59 5.86 -1.39
CA ALA A 222 -24.14 5.99 -1.34
C ALA A 222 -23.74 7.05 -0.32
N LEU A 223 -22.70 6.77 0.47
CA LEU A 223 -22.13 7.67 1.46
C LEU A 223 -20.79 8.19 0.96
N ILE A 224 -20.68 9.48 0.65
CA ILE A 224 -19.43 10.16 0.31
C ILE A 224 -18.88 10.83 1.57
N LEU A 225 -17.65 10.50 1.92
CA LEU A 225 -16.89 11.08 3.03
C LEU A 225 -15.76 11.96 2.49
N ASP A 226 -15.66 13.21 2.93
CA ASP A 226 -14.50 14.09 2.68
C ASP A 226 -13.53 13.99 3.83
N MET A 227 -12.33 13.47 3.59
CA MET A 227 -11.25 13.35 4.59
C MET A 227 -10.55 14.71 4.89
N GLY A 228 -10.95 15.77 4.19
CA GLY A 228 -10.40 17.12 4.37
C GLY A 228 -8.99 17.33 3.81
N GLN A 229 -8.32 16.26 3.38
CA GLN A 229 -6.98 16.27 2.85
C GLN A 229 -6.81 15.18 1.79
N ASN A 230 -6.20 15.51 0.64
CA ASN A 230 -5.73 14.51 -0.29
C ASN A 230 -4.53 13.78 0.32
N MET A 231 -4.61 12.47 0.44
CA MET A 231 -3.65 11.63 1.15
C MET A 231 -3.39 10.32 0.41
N VAL A 232 -2.37 9.59 0.84
CA VAL A 232 -2.11 8.21 0.41
C VAL A 232 -2.23 7.28 1.61
N GLY A 233 -2.93 6.18 1.41
CA GLY A 233 -3.18 5.20 2.45
C GLY A 233 -4.41 4.35 2.15
N ARG A 234 -5.16 4.03 3.19
CA ARG A 234 -6.34 3.16 3.12
C ARG A 234 -7.46 3.63 4.06
N PRO A 235 -8.71 3.28 3.77
CA PRO A 235 -9.78 3.44 4.75
C PRO A 235 -9.71 2.34 5.79
N VAL A 236 -10.01 2.68 7.05
CA VAL A 236 -10.33 1.73 8.10
C VAL A 236 -11.81 1.92 8.41
N ILE A 237 -12.60 0.87 8.23
CA ILE A 237 -14.06 0.91 8.22
C ILE A 237 -14.58 0.08 9.38
N PHE A 238 -15.44 0.69 10.20
CA PHE A 238 -16.19 0.03 11.27
C PHE A 238 -17.66 -0.01 10.85
N LEU A 239 -18.27 -1.17 10.86
CA LEU A 239 -19.65 -1.34 10.41
C LEU A 239 -20.39 -2.48 11.10
N ASP A 240 -21.71 -2.40 11.10
CA ASP A 240 -22.62 -3.51 11.36
C ASP A 240 -23.38 -3.84 10.08
N ALA A 241 -23.37 -5.09 9.67
CA ALA A 241 -24.05 -5.57 8.48
C ALA A 241 -24.51 -7.03 8.65
N GLU A 242 -25.59 -7.41 7.96
CA GLU A 242 -25.98 -8.81 7.89
C GLU A 242 -24.91 -9.65 7.17
N ARG A 243 -24.73 -10.90 7.63
CA ARG A 243 -23.81 -11.85 6.98
C ARG A 243 -24.07 -11.94 5.47
N GLY A 244 -22.99 -11.76 4.69
CA GLY A 244 -23.02 -11.82 3.25
C GLY A 244 -23.42 -10.51 2.57
N THR A 245 -23.64 -9.42 3.31
CA THR A 245 -23.81 -8.09 2.73
C THR A 245 -22.54 -7.68 2.02
N LYS A 246 -22.69 -7.22 0.77
CA LYS A 246 -21.59 -6.70 -0.03
C LYS A 246 -21.46 -5.20 0.14
N VAL A 247 -20.36 -4.78 0.73
CA VAL A 247 -19.95 -3.38 0.88
C VAL A 247 -18.88 -3.06 -0.15
N SER A 248 -19.05 -1.97 -0.91
CA SER A 248 -18.08 -1.52 -1.91
C SER A 248 -17.61 -0.11 -1.57
N GLY A 249 -16.30 0.10 -1.63
CA GLY A 249 -15.67 1.41 -1.41
C GLY A 249 -14.95 1.89 -2.67
N TYR A 250 -15.10 3.18 -2.96
CA TYR A 250 -14.51 3.87 -4.11
C TYR A 250 -13.75 5.11 -3.67
N PHE A 251 -12.78 5.53 -4.47
CA PHE A 251 -11.86 6.60 -4.12
C PHE A 251 -11.88 7.72 -5.17
N ALA A 252 -11.70 8.96 -4.73
CA ALA A 252 -11.48 10.10 -5.61
C ALA A 252 -10.65 11.19 -4.91
N GLU A 253 -9.92 11.97 -5.70
CA GLU A 253 -9.19 13.14 -5.21
C GLU A 253 -10.04 14.40 -5.24
N MET A 254 -11.08 14.43 -6.06
CA MET A 254 -12.01 15.55 -6.21
C MET A 254 -13.41 15.07 -6.55
N LEU A 255 -14.36 15.98 -6.46
CA LEU A 255 -15.75 15.77 -6.89
C LEU A 255 -16.01 16.48 -8.22
N ASN A 256 -16.99 16.00 -8.97
CA ASN A 256 -17.53 16.70 -10.12
C ASN A 256 -18.15 18.04 -9.68
N ASP A 257 -17.69 19.16 -10.25
CA ASP A 257 -18.02 20.50 -9.80
C ASP A 257 -19.27 21.08 -10.46
N SER A 258 -19.55 20.71 -11.70
CA SER A 258 -20.59 21.34 -12.51
C SER A 258 -21.58 20.36 -13.15
N GLY A 259 -21.25 19.06 -13.24
CA GLY A 259 -22.05 18.09 -14.01
C GLY A 259 -22.03 18.33 -15.51
N ASP A 260 -21.00 19.00 -16.03
CA ASP A 260 -20.83 19.34 -17.44
C ASP A 260 -19.62 18.66 -18.04
N PRO A 261 -19.78 17.72 -19.00
CA PRO A 261 -18.68 17.04 -19.67
C PRO A 261 -17.76 17.97 -20.46
N GLU A 262 -18.25 19.11 -20.98
CA GLU A 262 -17.43 20.09 -21.69
C GLU A 262 -16.44 20.77 -20.74
N ARG A 263 -16.75 20.81 -19.45
CA ARG A 263 -15.84 21.27 -18.39
C ARG A 263 -14.98 20.16 -17.81
N GLY A 264 -15.03 18.97 -18.38
CA GLY A 264 -14.23 17.81 -17.99
C GLY A 264 -14.85 16.90 -16.96
N ASN A 265 -16.10 17.15 -16.51
CA ASN A 265 -16.79 16.29 -15.56
C ASN A 265 -17.13 14.92 -16.18
N ASP A 266 -17.06 13.86 -15.39
CA ASP A 266 -17.40 12.48 -15.77
C ASP A 266 -18.68 11.97 -15.11
N GLY A 267 -19.32 12.79 -14.26
CA GLY A 267 -20.53 12.46 -13.53
C GLY A 267 -21.33 13.69 -13.10
N PRO A 268 -22.47 13.48 -12.43
CA PRO A 268 -23.31 14.56 -11.93
C PRO A 268 -22.56 15.39 -10.88
N ARG A 269 -22.92 16.67 -10.76
CA ARG A 269 -22.32 17.57 -9.78
C ARG A 269 -22.42 17.01 -8.37
N GLY A 270 -21.27 16.96 -7.67
CA GLY A 270 -21.13 16.43 -6.32
C GLY A 270 -20.81 14.93 -6.24
N SER A 271 -20.84 14.20 -7.35
CA SER A 271 -20.35 12.81 -7.40
C SER A 271 -18.82 12.74 -7.44
N MET A 272 -18.29 11.56 -7.18
CA MET A 272 -16.87 11.26 -7.29
C MET A 272 -16.37 11.49 -8.72
N TYR A 273 -15.27 12.24 -8.90
CA TYR A 273 -14.57 12.38 -10.18
C TYR A 273 -13.47 11.33 -10.27
N ILE A 274 -13.61 10.39 -11.19
CA ILE A 274 -12.72 9.22 -11.30
C ILE A 274 -11.94 9.14 -12.62
N LYS A 275 -12.23 9.99 -13.58
CA LYS A 275 -11.55 9.98 -14.90
C LYS A 275 -10.03 10.14 -14.79
N ASN A 276 -9.54 10.85 -13.77
CA ASN A 276 -8.11 11.02 -13.52
C ASN A 276 -7.42 9.74 -13.02
N TYR A 277 -8.15 8.72 -12.58
CA TYR A 277 -7.59 7.41 -12.22
C TYR A 277 -7.29 6.55 -13.45
N ARG A 278 -7.75 6.99 -14.62
CA ARG A 278 -7.55 6.36 -15.94
C ARG A 278 -8.05 4.90 -15.92
N SER A 279 -7.17 3.89 -16.00
CA SER A 279 -7.56 2.48 -15.99
C SER A 279 -7.53 1.82 -14.60
N ALA A 280 -7.04 2.50 -13.58
CA ALA A 280 -7.05 1.97 -12.22
C ALA A 280 -8.48 1.99 -11.67
N MET A 281 -9.00 0.82 -11.27
CA MET A 281 -10.37 0.72 -10.70
C MET A 281 -10.48 1.36 -9.32
N ALA A 282 -9.39 1.35 -8.54
CA ALA A 282 -9.33 1.91 -7.19
C ALA A 282 -10.61 1.60 -6.38
N ARG A 283 -10.83 0.32 -6.09
CA ARG A 283 -12.05 -0.16 -5.44
C ARG A 283 -11.75 -1.23 -4.41
N ILE A 284 -12.44 -1.18 -3.30
CA ILE A 284 -12.51 -2.29 -2.35
C ILE A 284 -13.89 -2.93 -2.38
N VAL A 285 -13.92 -4.23 -2.12
CA VAL A 285 -15.15 -5.01 -1.91
C VAL A 285 -14.97 -5.82 -0.64
N TYR A 286 -15.90 -5.66 0.28
CA TYR A 286 -15.95 -6.40 1.54
C TYR A 286 -17.26 -7.15 1.62
N ILE A 287 -17.20 -8.46 1.91
CA ILE A 287 -18.37 -9.27 2.21
C ILE A 287 -18.44 -9.47 3.71
N ALA A 288 -19.49 -8.98 4.33
CA ALA A 288 -19.65 -8.96 5.78
C ALA A 288 -19.75 -10.37 6.38
N SER A 289 -19.11 -10.58 7.53
CA SER A 289 -19.22 -11.81 8.33
C SER A 289 -20.55 -11.91 9.07
N GLY A 290 -21.17 -10.77 9.40
CA GLY A 290 -22.39 -10.67 10.19
C GLY A 290 -22.12 -10.61 11.70
N THR A 291 -20.88 -10.30 12.11
CA THR A 291 -20.54 -10.04 13.51
C THR A 291 -20.83 -8.58 13.86
N GLU A 292 -21.09 -8.28 15.13
CA GLU A 292 -21.27 -6.91 15.60
C GLU A 292 -19.92 -6.17 15.64
N GLY A 293 -19.88 -4.95 15.11
CA GLY A 293 -18.69 -4.09 15.14
C GLY A 293 -17.57 -4.60 14.23
N GLU A 294 -17.89 -5.07 13.02
CA GLU A 294 -16.87 -5.53 12.07
C GLU A 294 -15.89 -4.42 11.73
N LEU A 295 -14.60 -4.78 11.73
CA LEU A 295 -13.49 -3.92 11.32
C LEU A 295 -12.91 -4.46 10.03
N TYR A 296 -12.83 -3.61 9.01
CA TYR A 296 -12.16 -3.93 7.74
C TYR A 296 -11.26 -2.80 7.27
N PHE A 297 -10.11 -3.16 6.77
CA PHE A 297 -9.20 -2.32 5.99
C PHE A 297 -8.40 -3.18 5.00
N PRO A 298 -8.14 -2.68 3.78
CA PRO A 298 -7.35 -3.43 2.81
C PRO A 298 -5.88 -3.54 3.26
N THR A 299 -5.31 -4.74 3.16
CA THR A 299 -3.93 -5.03 3.58
C THR A 299 -2.95 -5.10 2.40
N HIS A 300 -3.45 -5.35 1.19
CA HIS A 300 -2.64 -5.57 -0.01
C HIS A 300 -2.82 -4.50 -1.09
N SER A 301 -3.43 -3.36 -0.74
CA SER A 301 -3.67 -2.24 -1.65
C SER A 301 -3.63 -0.91 -0.91
N PHE A 302 -3.17 0.13 -1.58
CA PHE A 302 -3.22 1.50 -1.09
C PHE A 302 -3.74 2.46 -2.16
N PHE A 303 -4.28 3.59 -1.74
CA PHE A 303 -4.98 4.53 -2.59
C PHE A 303 -4.52 5.96 -2.33
N GLY A 304 -4.50 6.79 -3.38
CA GLY A 304 -4.39 8.23 -3.27
C GLY A 304 -5.80 8.82 -3.35
N PHE A 305 -6.29 9.49 -2.30
CA PHE A 305 -7.66 10.00 -2.27
C PHE A 305 -7.84 11.12 -1.23
N ARG A 306 -8.88 11.91 -1.45
CA ARG A 306 -9.49 12.81 -0.47
C ARG A 306 -10.89 12.37 -0.12
N TYR A 307 -11.63 11.86 -1.11
CA TYR A 307 -13.02 11.44 -0.96
C TYR A 307 -13.08 9.92 -1.00
N PHE A 308 -13.89 9.37 -0.10
CA PHE A 308 -14.15 7.95 -0.03
C PHE A 308 -15.66 7.72 -0.08
N GLU A 309 -16.15 6.88 -0.99
CA GLU A 309 -17.55 6.55 -1.13
C GLU A 309 -17.82 5.10 -0.76
N LEU A 310 -18.78 4.88 0.13
CA LEU A 310 -19.29 3.56 0.49
C LEU A 310 -20.67 3.32 -0.14
N ARG A 311 -20.87 2.09 -0.61
CA ARG A 311 -22.17 1.56 -1.08
C ARG A 311 -22.35 0.14 -0.55
N ALA A 312 -23.61 -0.22 -0.24
CA ALA A 312 -23.95 -1.58 0.15
C ALA A 312 -25.16 -2.09 -0.64
N ASP A 313 -25.25 -3.41 -0.81
CA ASP A 313 -26.38 -4.06 -1.48
C ASP A 313 -27.55 -4.33 -0.53
N ARG A 314 -27.36 -4.12 0.78
CA ARG A 314 -28.35 -4.16 1.86
C ARG A 314 -28.13 -2.98 2.80
N ASP A 315 -29.10 -2.76 3.70
CA ASP A 315 -28.95 -1.76 4.75
C ASP A 315 -27.79 -2.11 5.68
N ILE A 316 -26.96 -1.12 6.02
CA ILE A 316 -25.83 -1.25 6.95
C ILE A 316 -25.78 -0.05 7.91
N ASP A 317 -25.20 -0.26 9.08
CA ASP A 317 -24.80 0.82 9.97
C ASP A 317 -23.29 1.04 9.86
N VAL A 318 -22.87 2.15 9.27
CA VAL A 318 -21.48 2.62 9.26
C VAL A 318 -21.21 3.23 10.64
N LEU A 319 -20.40 2.58 11.45
CA LEU A 319 -20.06 3.00 12.81
C LEU A 319 -18.92 4.02 12.83
N GLY A 320 -18.09 4.00 11.80
CA GLY A 320 -16.99 4.93 11.61
C GLY A 320 -16.15 4.62 10.41
N VAL A 321 -15.49 5.63 9.86
CA VAL A 321 -14.45 5.49 8.84
C VAL A 321 -13.32 6.45 9.16
N ILE A 322 -12.09 5.98 9.14
CA ILE A 322 -10.90 6.83 9.21
C ILE A 322 -10.03 6.60 7.98
N GLY A 323 -9.29 7.63 7.58
CA GLY A 323 -8.26 7.54 6.57
C GLY A 323 -6.90 7.31 7.25
N GLU A 324 -6.36 6.11 7.14
CA GLU A 324 -5.02 5.78 7.63
C GLU A 324 -4.00 6.16 6.58
N VAL A 325 -3.15 7.13 6.90
CA VAL A 325 -2.06 7.58 6.02
C VAL A 325 -0.90 6.61 6.09
N ILE A 326 -0.41 6.17 4.93
CA ILE A 326 0.70 5.20 4.82
C ILE A 326 1.80 5.77 3.94
N GLY A 327 3.05 5.49 4.28
CA GLY A 327 4.22 5.90 3.51
C GLY A 327 5.52 5.31 4.05
N SER A 328 6.62 5.47 3.34
CA SER A 328 7.94 5.10 3.87
C SER A 328 8.28 5.90 5.13
N GLU A 329 8.93 5.26 6.10
CA GLU A 329 9.27 5.86 7.39
C GLU A 329 10.40 6.88 7.23
N ILE A 330 10.02 8.10 6.85
CA ILE A 330 10.91 9.24 6.70
C ILE A 330 10.65 10.21 7.85
N THR A 331 11.69 10.54 8.61
CA THR A 331 11.61 11.55 9.66
C THR A 331 11.47 12.93 9.04
N GLU A 332 10.37 13.63 9.32
CA GLU A 332 10.17 14.99 8.85
C GLU A 332 11.06 15.94 9.67
N THR A 333 11.95 16.68 9.01
CA THR A 333 12.93 17.57 9.63
C THR A 333 12.70 19.05 9.28
N GLY A 334 11.91 19.31 8.24
CA GLY A 334 11.62 20.65 7.74
C GLY A 334 10.25 21.14 8.18
N ASP A 335 10.23 22.39 8.64
CA ASP A 335 8.99 23.13 8.86
C ASP A 335 9.15 24.58 8.38
N PHE A 336 8.04 25.20 7.98
CA PHE A 336 8.01 26.53 7.45
C PHE A 336 6.66 27.19 7.74
N GLY A 337 6.70 28.47 8.11
CA GLY A 337 5.54 29.32 8.27
C GLY A 337 5.87 30.78 8.01
N CYS A 338 4.93 31.50 7.39
CA CYS A 338 5.00 32.95 7.16
C CYS A 338 3.61 33.57 7.28
N ASP A 339 3.54 34.91 7.15
CA ASP A 339 2.27 35.64 7.25
C ASP A 339 1.35 35.46 6.04
N ASP A 340 1.86 34.90 4.94
CA ASP A 340 1.07 34.63 3.73
C ASP A 340 0.43 33.23 3.78
N PRO A 341 -0.91 33.13 3.87
CA PRO A 341 -1.60 31.86 3.97
C PRO A 341 -1.51 31.03 2.68
N GLU A 342 -1.31 31.63 1.51
CA GLU A 342 -1.18 30.91 0.24
C GLU A 342 0.19 30.21 0.16
N VAL A 343 1.25 30.88 0.62
CA VAL A 343 2.59 30.30 0.71
C VAL A 343 2.63 29.17 1.74
N ASN A 344 1.98 29.34 2.90
CA ASN A 344 1.85 28.28 3.90
C ASN A 344 1.07 27.06 3.32
N ARG A 345 0.03 27.33 2.53
CA ARG A 345 -0.72 26.28 1.85
C ARG A 345 0.11 25.57 0.79
N LEU A 346 0.91 26.29 0.01
CA LEU A 346 1.84 25.72 -0.95
C LEU A 346 2.83 24.78 -0.27
N PHE A 347 3.45 25.22 0.83
CA PHE A 347 4.37 24.39 1.61
C PHE A 347 3.69 23.10 2.12
N SER A 348 2.48 23.22 2.67
CA SER A 348 1.68 22.08 3.10
C SER A 348 1.41 21.11 1.94
N ASN A 349 1.03 21.60 0.76
CA ASN A 349 0.76 20.78 -0.40
C ASN A 349 1.99 20.01 -0.88
N ILE A 350 3.17 20.66 -0.90
CA ILE A 350 4.45 20.03 -1.26
C ILE A 350 4.77 18.90 -0.27
N LYS A 351 4.59 19.16 1.03
CA LYS A 351 4.81 18.17 2.09
C LYS A 351 3.89 16.95 1.96
N TRP A 352 2.61 17.18 1.67
CA TRP A 352 1.65 16.10 1.39
C TRP A 352 1.95 15.35 0.10
N GLY A 353 2.46 16.04 -0.94
CA GLY A 353 2.96 15.42 -2.15
C GLY A 353 4.12 14.45 -1.87
N MET A 354 5.10 14.85 -1.05
CA MET A 354 6.19 13.97 -0.62
C MET A 354 5.67 12.74 0.15
N ARG A 355 4.81 12.96 1.15
CA ARG A 355 4.23 11.88 1.97
C ARG A 355 3.52 10.81 1.12
N GLY A 356 2.81 11.25 0.07
CA GLY A 356 2.06 10.36 -0.79
C GLY A 356 2.89 9.65 -1.85
N ASN A 357 3.98 10.25 -2.32
CA ASN A 357 4.79 9.70 -3.41
C ASN A 357 6.04 8.96 -2.92
N TYR A 358 6.48 9.15 -1.68
CA TYR A 358 7.60 8.43 -1.12
C TYR A 358 7.11 7.17 -0.38
N LEU A 359 6.70 6.17 -1.17
CA LEU A 359 6.22 4.88 -0.70
C LEU A 359 7.00 3.78 -1.43
N SER A 360 7.99 3.19 -0.76
CA SER A 360 8.98 2.24 -1.27
C SER A 360 9.94 2.82 -2.32
N VAL A 361 9.43 3.58 -3.28
CA VAL A 361 10.19 4.33 -4.28
C VAL A 361 9.58 5.72 -4.45
N PRO A 362 10.34 6.72 -4.95
CA PRO A 362 9.78 8.03 -5.26
C PRO A 362 8.95 7.95 -6.53
N THR A 363 7.62 7.89 -6.41
CA THR A 363 6.69 7.77 -7.54
C THR A 363 6.25 9.12 -8.09
N ASP A 364 5.83 9.13 -9.35
CA ASP A 364 5.26 10.30 -10.04
C ASP A 364 3.83 10.62 -9.56
N CYS A 365 3.10 9.59 -9.19
CA CYS A 365 1.71 9.70 -8.74
C CYS A 365 1.32 8.53 -7.83
N PRO A 366 0.37 8.72 -6.90
CA PRO A 366 -0.01 7.67 -5.96
C PRO A 366 -1.34 6.99 -6.29
N GLN A 367 -2.18 7.52 -7.23
CA GLN A 367 -3.59 7.16 -7.30
C GLN A 367 -4.02 6.44 -8.57
N ARG A 368 -3.33 6.68 -9.70
CA ARG A 368 -3.74 6.21 -11.04
C ARG A 368 -2.95 5.00 -11.50
N ASP A 369 -3.19 4.56 -12.73
CA ASP A 369 -2.53 3.46 -13.41
C ASP A 369 -1.09 3.77 -13.87
N GLU A 370 -0.25 4.28 -13.03
CA GLU A 370 1.16 4.58 -13.29
C GLU A 370 2.00 4.21 -12.09
N ARG A 371 2.15 5.09 -11.12
CA ARG A 371 2.85 4.89 -9.84
C ARG A 371 4.27 4.39 -10.03
N LEU A 372 5.02 5.08 -10.90
CA LEU A 372 6.37 4.72 -11.31
C LEU A 372 7.42 5.64 -10.71
N GLY A 373 8.60 5.09 -10.46
CA GLY A 373 9.78 5.85 -10.04
C GLY A 373 10.44 6.58 -11.20
N TRP A 374 9.75 7.56 -11.81
CA TRP A 374 10.30 8.38 -12.88
C TRP A 374 11.52 9.16 -12.39
N THR A 375 12.64 8.97 -13.07
CA THR A 375 13.93 9.55 -12.67
C THR A 375 13.98 11.05 -12.89
N GLY A 376 13.30 11.57 -13.93
CA GLY A 376 13.14 12.99 -14.17
C GLY A 376 12.46 13.71 -13.00
N ASP A 377 11.35 13.16 -12.50
CA ASP A 377 10.62 13.67 -11.35
C ASP A 377 11.47 13.62 -10.07
N THR A 378 12.11 12.48 -9.86
CA THR A 378 12.96 12.25 -8.66
C THR A 378 14.12 13.25 -8.59
N GLN A 379 14.86 13.48 -9.68
CA GLN A 379 16.00 14.38 -9.66
C GLN A 379 15.62 15.85 -9.41
N ILE A 380 14.45 16.26 -9.85
CA ILE A 380 13.94 17.61 -9.60
C ILE A 380 13.50 17.75 -8.14
N PHE A 381 12.78 16.77 -7.62
CA PHE A 381 12.16 16.89 -6.29
C PHE A 381 13.10 16.52 -5.14
N CYS A 382 14.10 15.66 -5.31
CA CYS A 382 14.97 15.20 -4.23
C CYS A 382 15.63 16.34 -3.44
N GLY A 383 16.01 17.44 -4.13
CA GLY A 383 16.57 18.61 -3.47
C GLY A 383 15.57 19.31 -2.55
N ALA A 384 14.29 19.43 -2.92
CA ALA A 384 13.25 19.97 -2.07
C ALA A 384 12.91 18.98 -0.94
N ALA A 385 12.80 17.70 -1.25
CA ALA A 385 12.49 16.65 -0.29
C ALA A 385 13.49 16.58 0.87
N SER A 386 14.79 16.80 0.61
CA SER A 386 15.84 16.80 1.63
C SER A 386 15.74 17.97 2.64
N TYR A 387 15.00 19.02 2.32
CA TYR A 387 14.65 20.09 3.27
C TYR A 387 13.37 19.78 4.08
N LEU A 388 12.55 18.84 3.61
CA LEU A 388 11.29 18.47 4.25
C LEU A 388 11.48 17.31 5.24
N GLY A 389 12.41 16.40 4.93
CA GLY A 389 12.65 15.20 5.71
C GLY A 389 14.04 14.62 5.50
N ASP A 390 14.45 13.74 6.39
CA ASP A 390 15.64 12.92 6.24
C ASP A 390 15.39 11.80 5.23
N ILE A 391 15.76 12.06 3.98
CA ILE A 391 15.56 11.15 2.86
C ILE A 391 16.81 10.32 2.52
N GLU A 392 17.89 10.43 3.30
CA GLU A 392 19.18 9.81 2.99
C GLU A 392 19.02 8.30 2.73
N SER A 393 18.54 7.55 3.72
CA SER A 393 18.39 6.10 3.61
C SER A 393 17.38 5.67 2.53
N PHE A 394 16.29 6.44 2.34
CA PHE A 394 15.31 6.20 1.29
C PHE A 394 15.93 6.33 -0.11
N MET A 395 16.73 7.38 -0.32
CA MET A 395 17.42 7.60 -1.61
C MET A 395 18.57 6.64 -1.83
N HIS A 396 19.30 6.22 -0.78
CA HIS A 396 20.32 5.16 -0.89
C HIS A 396 19.71 3.86 -1.41
N LYS A 397 18.56 3.43 -0.87
CA LYS A 397 17.82 2.28 -1.38
C LYS A 397 17.49 2.43 -2.86
N TRP A 398 16.93 3.59 -3.25
CA TRP A 398 16.55 3.86 -4.64
C TRP A 398 17.76 3.92 -5.58
N LEU A 399 18.90 4.48 -5.16
CA LEU A 399 20.16 4.47 -5.92
C LEU A 399 20.73 3.04 -6.06
N GLY A 400 20.48 2.16 -5.10
CA GLY A 400 20.74 0.72 -5.23
C GLY A 400 19.95 0.13 -6.39
N ASP A 401 18.66 0.41 -6.50
CA ASP A 401 17.81 -0.03 -7.62
C ASP A 401 18.28 0.60 -8.96
N ALA A 402 18.75 1.84 -8.93
CA ALA A 402 19.32 2.52 -10.09
C ALA A 402 20.56 1.78 -10.63
N ARG A 403 21.46 1.40 -9.72
CA ARG A 403 22.67 0.63 -10.06
C ARG A 403 22.32 -0.77 -10.59
N ASP A 404 21.35 -1.43 -9.99
CA ASP A 404 20.87 -2.73 -10.45
C ASP A 404 20.31 -2.62 -11.87
N SER A 405 19.55 -1.54 -12.16
CA SER A 405 18.97 -1.32 -13.46
C SER A 405 20.01 -1.11 -14.58
N GLN A 406 21.17 -0.52 -14.30
CA GLN A 406 22.25 -0.35 -15.28
C GLN A 406 22.78 -1.67 -15.84
N ASN A 407 22.72 -2.73 -15.06
CA ASN A 407 23.26 -4.06 -15.43
C ASN A 407 22.18 -4.96 -16.07
N GLY A 408 20.93 -4.63 -15.88
CA GLY A 408 19.81 -5.45 -16.34
C GLY A 408 19.18 -5.07 -17.68
N VAL A 409 19.78 -4.16 -18.43
CA VAL A 409 19.26 -3.66 -19.72
C VAL A 409 19.79 -4.43 -20.92
N GLU A 410 19.18 -4.20 -22.08
CA GLU A 410 19.71 -4.69 -23.36
C GLU A 410 21.17 -4.20 -23.57
N LYS A 411 21.97 -4.99 -24.27
CA LYS A 411 23.42 -4.75 -24.42
C LYS A 411 23.76 -3.33 -24.90
N GLU A 412 22.91 -2.75 -25.76
CA GLU A 412 23.09 -1.40 -26.31
C GLU A 412 22.91 -0.28 -25.25
N PHE A 413 22.23 -0.55 -24.15
CA PHE A 413 21.98 0.39 -23.06
C PHE A 413 22.77 0.06 -21.77
N LEU A 414 23.67 -0.91 -21.84
CA LEU A 414 24.45 -1.36 -20.68
C LEU A 414 25.20 -0.18 -20.05
N GLY A 415 25.00 0.02 -18.75
CA GLY A 415 25.58 1.13 -18.00
C GLY A 415 24.76 2.43 -18.00
N ALA A 416 23.71 2.54 -18.84
CA ALA A 416 22.81 3.68 -18.81
C ALA A 416 21.82 3.58 -17.66
N TYR A 417 21.50 4.73 -17.05
CA TYR A 417 20.41 4.81 -16.08
C TYR A 417 19.06 4.76 -16.80
N CYS A 418 18.12 4.03 -16.23
CA CYS A 418 16.77 3.93 -16.75
C CYS A 418 15.95 5.20 -16.48
N ASP A 419 14.94 5.45 -17.32
CA ASP A 419 14.02 6.56 -17.11
C ASP A 419 13.04 6.30 -15.97
N VAL A 420 12.83 5.02 -15.64
CA VAL A 420 12.01 4.55 -14.51
C VAL A 420 12.81 3.58 -13.67
N ILE A 421 12.84 3.79 -12.35
CA ILE A 421 13.56 2.96 -11.37
C ILE A 421 12.60 2.60 -10.23
N PRO A 422 12.38 1.31 -9.92
CA PRO A 422 12.90 0.10 -10.57
C PRO A 422 12.47 0.01 -12.05
N ARG A 423 13.28 -0.68 -12.87
CA ARG A 423 13.10 -0.73 -14.31
C ARG A 423 11.82 -1.47 -14.71
N VAL A 424 10.95 -0.78 -15.44
CA VAL A 424 9.69 -1.32 -16.01
C VAL A 424 9.80 -1.46 -17.53
N PHE A 425 10.38 -0.46 -18.19
CA PHE A 425 10.49 -0.43 -19.63
C PHE A 425 11.85 -0.93 -20.11
N PRO A 426 11.95 -1.97 -20.94
CA PRO A 426 13.24 -2.52 -21.37
C PRO A 426 14.05 -1.57 -22.26
N LYS A 427 13.40 -0.61 -22.95
CA LYS A 427 14.02 0.28 -23.94
C LYS A 427 14.01 1.76 -23.55
N SER A 428 13.62 2.12 -22.35
CA SER A 428 13.58 3.53 -21.91
C SER A 428 14.76 3.82 -21.01
N ASN A 429 15.92 4.08 -21.61
CA ASN A 429 17.18 4.22 -20.89
C ASN A 429 18.03 5.35 -21.46
N GLY A 430 18.66 6.12 -20.57
CA GLY A 430 19.64 7.11 -20.92
C GLY A 430 19.08 8.37 -21.60
N ASN A 431 17.78 8.62 -21.52
CA ASN A 431 17.21 9.86 -22.02
C ASN A 431 17.68 11.04 -21.17
N ALA A 432 18.04 12.14 -21.84
CA ALA A 432 18.38 13.39 -21.17
C ALA A 432 17.23 13.83 -20.25
N ALA A 433 17.56 14.47 -19.14
CA ALA A 433 16.65 14.88 -18.07
C ALA A 433 15.96 13.73 -17.29
N TRP A 434 16.13 12.47 -17.67
CA TRP A 434 15.76 11.29 -16.88
C TRP A 434 17.01 10.56 -16.37
N GLY A 435 17.81 9.99 -17.26
CA GLY A 435 19.05 9.30 -16.90
C GLY A 435 20.06 10.16 -16.14
N ASP A 436 19.97 11.48 -16.25
CA ASP A 436 20.78 12.43 -15.49
C ASP A 436 20.60 12.31 -13.96
N ALA A 437 19.50 11.71 -13.51
CA ALA A 437 19.22 11.46 -12.10
C ALA A 437 20.32 10.64 -11.41
N GLY A 438 20.95 9.71 -12.14
CA GLY A 438 22.09 8.93 -11.63
C GLY A 438 23.30 9.75 -11.22
N LEU A 439 23.40 11.00 -11.67
CA LEU A 439 24.44 11.96 -11.27
C LEU A 439 23.89 13.03 -10.34
N ILE A 440 22.69 13.53 -10.60
CA ILE A 440 22.11 14.65 -9.88
C ILE A 440 21.70 14.24 -8.47
N VAL A 441 21.07 13.08 -8.30
CA VAL A 441 20.61 12.63 -6.98
C VAL A 441 21.77 12.37 -6.02
N PRO A 442 22.85 11.61 -6.38
CA PRO A 442 24.02 11.46 -5.51
C PRO A 442 24.67 12.80 -5.15
N TYR A 443 24.77 13.72 -6.12
CA TYR A 443 25.32 15.04 -5.87
C TYR A 443 24.49 15.85 -4.85
N ARG A 444 23.14 15.76 -4.91
CA ARG A 444 22.25 16.40 -3.95
C ARG A 444 22.39 15.79 -2.55
N LEU A 445 22.49 14.45 -2.44
CA LEU A 445 22.74 13.78 -1.16
C LEU A 445 24.08 14.18 -0.56
N TRP A 446 25.13 14.24 -1.38
CA TRP A 446 26.43 14.73 -0.92
C TRP A 446 26.37 16.16 -0.39
N LEU A 447 25.69 17.07 -1.09
CA LEU A 447 25.55 18.46 -0.64
C LEU A 447 24.77 18.56 0.68
N MET A 448 23.76 17.71 0.87
CA MET A 448 22.87 17.80 2.02
C MET A 448 23.39 17.05 3.25
N TYR A 449 23.91 15.85 3.05
CA TYR A 449 24.30 14.93 4.13
C TYR A 449 25.82 14.73 4.23
N GLY A 450 26.61 15.22 3.28
CA GLY A 450 28.06 15.02 3.25
C GLY A 450 28.47 13.60 2.86
N ASP A 451 27.52 12.80 2.40
CA ASP A 451 27.75 11.43 1.97
C ASP A 451 28.54 11.39 0.65
N LYS A 452 29.54 10.46 0.54
CA LYS A 452 30.49 10.39 -0.59
C LYS A 452 30.35 9.09 -1.34
#